data_58c2041a418557b7ae1097463e42ba8b
#
_entry.id   58c2041a418557b7ae1097463e42ba8b
#
_cell.length_a   1.000
_cell.length_b   1.000
_cell.length_c   1.000
_cell.angle_alpha   90.00
_cell.angle_beta   90.00
_cell.angle_gamma   90.00
#
_symmetry.space_group_name_H-M   'P 1'
#
loop_
_entity.id
_entity.type
_entity.pdbx_description
1 polymer ?
#
loop_
_entity_poly.entity_id
_entity_poly.type
_entity_poly.pdbx_seq_one_letter_code
_entity_poly.pdbx_strand_id
1 'polypeptide(L)' 'MNAAQRRKVILERLTEADAPLSASVLAGELGVSRQIVVGDVALLRASGTQIDATPRGYQIHPAARGYTGILE' A
#
# COMPACT_ATOMS: atom_id res chain seq x y z
N MET A 1 16.81 -5.80 1.80
CA MET A 1 15.36 -6.05 1.93
C MET A 1 14.88 -6.85 0.72
N ASN A 2 14.24 -7.99 0.96
CA ASN A 2 13.70 -8.78 -0.15
C ASN A 2 12.30 -8.31 -0.53
N ALA A 3 11.74 -8.90 -1.58
CA ALA A 3 10.44 -8.46 -2.11
C ALA A 3 9.31 -8.61 -1.08
N ALA A 4 9.31 -9.70 -0.33
CA ALA A 4 8.27 -9.92 0.68
C ALA A 4 8.34 -8.87 1.78
N GLN A 5 9.55 -8.56 2.24
CA GLN A 5 9.74 -7.52 3.25
C GLN A 5 9.33 -6.16 2.71
N ARG A 6 9.67 -5.89 1.46
CA ARG A 6 9.32 -4.62 0.83
C ARG A 6 7.80 -4.44 0.74
N ARG A 7 7.10 -5.50 0.32
CA ARG A 7 5.63 -5.44 0.24
C ARG A 7 5.01 -5.24 1.61
N LYS A 8 5.57 -5.88 2.64
CA LYS A 8 5.10 -5.69 4.01
C LYS A 8 5.27 -4.24 4.44
N VAL A 9 6.41 -3.63 4.15
CA VAL A 9 6.66 -2.23 4.51
C VAL A 9 5.70 -1.31 3.77
N ILE A 10 5.47 -1.56 2.49
CA ILE A 10 4.51 -0.77 1.72
C ILE A 10 3.14 -0.81 2.39
N LEU A 11 2.70 -2.00 2.74
CA LEU A 11 1.39 -2.16 3.37
C LEU A 11 1.32 -1.43 4.72
N GLU A 12 2.36 -1.53 5.52
CA GLU A 12 2.42 -0.84 6.80
C GLU A 12 2.37 0.67 6.62
N ARG A 13 3.11 1.20 5.64
CA ARG A 13 3.12 2.63 5.39
C ARG A 13 1.76 3.12 4.96
N LEU A 14 1.10 2.39 4.08
CA LEU A 14 -0.24 2.77 3.62
C LEU A 14 -1.26 2.70 4.75
N THR A 15 -1.11 1.71 5.64
CA THR A 15 -2.02 1.57 6.77
C THR A 15 -1.86 2.71 7.76
N GLU A 16 -0.65 3.17 7.98
CA GLU A 16 -0.37 4.23 8.94
C GLU A 16 -0.63 5.62 8.40
N ALA A 17 -0.63 5.76 7.08
CA ALA A 17 -0.75 7.08 6.47
C ALA A 17 -2.17 7.62 6.57
N ASP A 18 -2.29 8.92 6.84
CA ASP A 18 -3.59 9.60 6.87
C ASP A 18 -4.04 10.05 5.49
N ALA A 19 -3.17 9.95 4.50
CA ALA A 19 -3.43 10.41 3.16
C ALA A 19 -2.77 9.44 2.17
N PRO A 20 -3.18 9.45 0.90
CA PRO A 20 -2.57 8.59 -0.09
C PRO A 20 -1.07 8.85 -0.23
N LEU A 21 -0.31 7.79 -0.48
CA LEU A 21 1.13 7.87 -0.71
C LEU A 21 1.40 7.49 -2.16
N SER A 22 2.11 8.34 -2.89
CA SER A 22 2.42 8.06 -4.28
C SER A 22 3.49 6.97 -4.40
N ALA A 23 3.51 6.31 -5.56
CA ALA A 23 4.54 5.32 -5.84
C ALA A 23 5.93 5.95 -5.75
N SER A 24 6.06 7.21 -6.18
CA SER A 24 7.34 7.91 -6.12
C SER A 24 7.81 8.12 -4.69
N VAL A 25 6.89 8.49 -3.80
CA VAL A 25 7.23 8.67 -2.39
C VAL A 25 7.67 7.36 -1.77
N LEU A 26 6.90 6.29 -2.01
CA LEU A 26 7.25 4.97 -1.48
C LEU A 26 8.57 4.48 -2.05
N ALA A 27 8.80 4.70 -3.34
CA ALA A 27 10.06 4.29 -3.97
C ALA A 27 11.25 5.00 -3.33
N GLY A 28 11.10 6.30 -3.07
CA GLY A 28 12.16 7.07 -2.41
C GLY A 28 12.45 6.56 -1.01
N GLU A 29 11.40 6.23 -0.26
CA GLU A 29 11.58 5.72 1.11
C GLU A 29 12.23 4.34 1.12
N LEU A 30 11.93 3.53 0.14
CA LEU A 30 12.43 2.15 0.09
C LEU A 30 13.73 2.01 -0.69
N GLY A 31 14.15 3.07 -1.39
CA GLY A 31 15.37 3.01 -2.18
C GLY A 31 15.23 2.14 -3.42
N VAL A 32 14.05 2.07 -4.01
CA VAL A 32 13.79 1.27 -5.21
C VAL A 32 13.16 2.15 -6.28
N SER A 33 12.97 1.60 -7.48
CA SER A 33 12.33 2.34 -8.55
C SER A 33 10.83 2.42 -8.35
N ARG A 34 10.22 3.43 -8.96
CA ARG A 34 8.77 3.59 -8.93
C ARG A 34 8.08 2.37 -9.52
N GLN A 35 8.64 1.80 -10.59
CA GLN A 35 8.08 0.61 -11.22
C GLN A 35 8.00 -0.58 -10.27
N ILE A 36 9.02 -0.73 -9.42
CA ILE A 36 9.01 -1.82 -8.44
C ILE A 36 7.86 -1.63 -7.46
N VAL A 37 7.63 -0.41 -7.00
CA VAL A 37 6.51 -0.14 -6.10
C VAL A 37 5.18 -0.43 -6.78
N VAL A 38 5.01 -0.01 -8.03
CA VAL A 38 3.78 -0.27 -8.77
C VAL A 38 3.54 -1.78 -8.89
N GLY A 39 4.59 -2.55 -9.18
CA GLY A 39 4.47 -4.00 -9.27
C GLY A 39 4.12 -4.63 -7.93
N ASP A 40 4.73 -4.17 -6.85
CA ASP A 40 4.43 -4.69 -5.51
C ASP A 40 2.99 -4.41 -5.10
N VAL A 41 2.51 -3.21 -5.40
CA VAL A 41 1.12 -2.86 -5.11
C VAL A 41 0.16 -3.74 -5.90
N ALA A 42 0.50 -4.00 -7.16
CA ALA A 42 -0.33 -4.89 -7.99
C ALA A 42 -0.40 -6.29 -7.40
N LEU A 43 0.72 -6.80 -6.89
CA LEU A 43 0.75 -8.12 -6.25
C LEU A 43 -0.06 -8.13 -4.96
N LEU A 44 0.04 -7.09 -4.16
CA LEU A 44 -0.75 -6.98 -2.93
C LEU A 44 -2.24 -6.98 -3.24
N ARG A 45 -2.65 -6.23 -4.26
CA ARG A 45 -4.05 -6.19 -4.66
C ARG A 45 -4.52 -7.54 -5.18
N ALA A 46 -3.67 -8.22 -5.94
CA ALA A 46 -4.00 -9.54 -6.47
C ALA A 46 -4.17 -10.57 -5.35
N SER A 47 -3.48 -10.38 -4.22
CA SER A 47 -3.61 -11.30 -3.09
C SER A 47 -4.74 -10.93 -2.14
N GLY A 48 -5.54 -9.95 -2.49
CA GLY A 48 -6.73 -9.61 -1.72
C GLY A 48 -6.62 -8.36 -0.85
N THR A 49 -5.48 -7.70 -0.84
CA THR A 49 -5.32 -6.47 -0.08
C THR A 49 -6.08 -5.35 -0.79
N GLN A 50 -6.91 -4.63 -0.05
CA GLN A 50 -7.75 -3.59 -0.63
C GLN A 50 -7.03 -2.26 -0.65
N ILE A 51 -6.31 -2.03 -1.73
CA ILE A 51 -5.57 -0.80 -1.95
C ILE A 51 -6.26 -0.03 -3.07
N ASP A 52 -6.61 1.22 -2.78
CA ASP A 52 -7.18 2.11 -3.79
C ASP A 52 -6.07 2.88 -4.48
N ALA A 53 -6.16 2.97 -5.80
CA ALA A 53 -5.25 3.81 -6.59
C ALA A 53 -6.00 5.12 -6.89
N THR A 54 -5.52 6.21 -6.31
CA THR A 54 -6.12 7.52 -6.50
C THR A 54 -5.17 8.41 -7.27
N PRO A 55 -5.66 9.56 -7.80
CA PRO A 55 -4.74 10.50 -8.46
C PRO A 55 -3.62 11.00 -7.56
N ARG A 56 -3.80 10.95 -6.25
CA ARG A 56 -2.78 11.37 -5.29
C ARG A 56 -1.84 10.27 -4.89
N GLY A 57 -2.19 9.01 -5.14
CA GLY A 57 -1.37 7.86 -4.77
C GLY A 57 -2.22 6.72 -4.29
N TYR A 58 -1.58 5.80 -3.59
CA TYR A 58 -2.25 4.61 -3.07
C TYR A 58 -2.69 4.82 -1.64
N GLN A 59 -3.81 4.20 -1.27
CA GLN A 59 -4.25 4.20 0.12
C GLN A 59 -4.98 2.89 0.41
N ILE A 60 -5.00 2.50 1.67
CA ILE A 60 -5.77 1.33 2.10
C ILE A 60 -7.24 1.71 2.07
N HIS A 61 -8.06 0.83 1.50
CA HIS A 61 -9.50 1.06 1.45
C HIS A 61 -10.04 1.24 2.87
N PRO A 62 -10.87 2.27 3.11
CA PRO A 62 -11.39 2.52 4.46
C PRO A 62 -12.07 1.32 5.10
N ALA A 63 -12.76 0.50 4.32
CA ALA A 63 -13.45 -0.67 4.84
C ALA A 63 -12.49 -1.74 5.34
N ALA A 64 -11.24 -1.73 4.88
CA ALA A 64 -10.23 -2.69 5.29
C ALA A 64 -9.35 -2.18 6.43
N ARG A 65 -9.39 -0.86 6.67
CA ARG A 65 -8.47 -0.24 7.61
C ARG A 65 -9.04 -0.30 9.03
N GLY A 66 -8.53 -1.20 9.82
CA GLY A 66 -8.90 -1.27 11.22
C GLY A 66 -10.37 -1.46 11.52
N TYR A 67 -11.12 -1.87 10.55
CA TYR A 67 -12.53 -2.11 10.75
C TYR A 67 -12.74 -3.26 11.72
N THR A 68 -13.57 -3.07 12.71
CA THR A 68 -13.78 -4.08 13.72
C THR A 68 -15.04 -4.90 13.51
N GLY A 69 -15.70 -4.72 12.48
CA GLY A 69 -16.80 -5.56 12.12
C GLY A 69 -17.98 -5.45 13.02
N ILE A 70 -18.48 -4.81 13.30
CA ILE A 70 -19.60 -4.81 14.00
C ILE A 70 -20.77 -5.00 13.54
N LEU A 71 -20.82 -5.41 13.19
CA LEU A 71 -21.63 -5.40 12.71
C LEU A 71 -22.45 -5.79 12.74
N GLU A 72 -22.63 -5.88 13.06
CA GLU A 72 -23.16 -6.05 12.94
C GLU A 72 -23.58 -6.25 12.90
#